data_57b9b6025360da2bf30f55b3cb9f5902
#
_entry.id   57b9b6025360da2bf30f55b3cb9f5902
#
_cell.length_a   1.000
_cell.length_b   1.000
_cell.length_c   1.000
_cell.angle_alpha   90.00
_cell.angle_beta   90.00
_cell.angle_gamma   90.00
#
_symmetry.space_group_name_H-M   'P 1'
#
loop_
_entity.id
_entity.type
_entity.pdbx_description
1 polymer ?
#
loop_
_entity_poly.entity_id
_entity_poly.type
_entity_poly.pdbx_seq_one_letter_code
_entity_poly.pdbx_strand_id
1 'polypeptide(L)'
;MQFVLGMSDLLFVSVATFSGKEYLFSVDRAANHRVRDIKKRICERELPSSSDDVELVLAGTPLEDHCLINDLDKHRDFGAVGSCHLHLLVRKNARVHAKSGPGRTMELSVNATEIASLPSIQEVGDEECPGAVPMALPCSRTTFSETIQPTMLGNHPSLKGEGFRAMMSDVGTGLLEGHVPHLTSDGSGGTYLMSDASGASTVAVFKPMDEEPLAVNCPRGMAPSLDGEGLKRGTRVGEGAFREVAAYLLDHPLNEGDTEGYASVPPTTLVGCSASFFPRSGSPKSPLDDLEGKKVGSLQKFVQSFSNCEDMGPSRFPASEVHKIAVLDMRLANTDRNGANILVQRVDGPCGVKLIPIDHGYSIPDKFEDCTFEWLYWPQSKVPFAEETLEYISKLDANKDIQILKESGWSLNPACIKVLQAATMLLKKGALAGKTPFEIGSMMVRDDLDVPSLIESLVEEAELHAQRVGNQSFEACFEAVLDQLLF
;
A
#
# COMPACT_ATOMS: atom_id res chain seq x y z
N MET A 1 21.44 -8.35 -48.58
CA MET A 1 22.07 -7.68 -47.41
C MET A 1 21.03 -7.60 -46.34
N GLN A 2 20.93 -8.63 -45.50
CA GLN A 2 19.99 -8.69 -44.37
C GLN A 2 20.61 -7.87 -43.24
N PHE A 3 20.00 -6.74 -42.88
CA PHE A 3 20.34 -6.03 -41.64
C PHE A 3 19.78 -6.82 -40.46
N VAL A 4 20.67 -7.40 -39.68
CA VAL A 4 20.37 -7.92 -38.35
C VAL A 4 20.26 -6.67 -37.46
N LEU A 5 19.04 -6.25 -37.15
CA LEU A 5 18.78 -5.23 -36.14
C LEU A 5 19.30 -5.75 -34.77
N GLY A 6 20.17 -4.98 -34.15
CA GLY A 6 20.68 -5.29 -32.81
C GLY A 6 19.55 -5.25 -31.79
N MET A 7 19.61 -6.06 -30.73
CA MET A 7 18.60 -6.10 -29.65
C MET A 7 18.39 -4.74 -28.93
N SER A 8 19.23 -3.74 -29.19
CA SER A 8 19.13 -2.39 -28.63
C SER A 8 18.08 -1.49 -29.30
N ASP A 9 17.54 -1.88 -30.46
CA ASP A 9 16.65 -1.05 -31.26
C ASP A 9 15.15 -1.43 -31.10
N LEU A 10 14.86 -2.43 -30.28
CA LEU A 10 13.50 -2.88 -30.00
C LEU A 10 13.07 -2.45 -28.59
N LEU A 11 11.87 -1.88 -28.49
CA LEU A 11 11.16 -1.66 -27.23
C LEU A 11 10.11 -2.76 -27.09
N PHE A 12 10.09 -3.43 -25.95
CA PHE A 12 9.07 -4.41 -25.64
C PHE A 12 7.95 -3.72 -24.83
N VAL A 13 6.75 -3.77 -25.36
CA VAL A 13 5.54 -3.23 -24.70
C VAL A 13 4.70 -4.42 -24.26
N SER A 14 4.56 -4.60 -22.96
CA SER A 14 3.63 -5.56 -22.38
C SER A 14 2.33 -4.85 -22.05
N VAL A 15 1.21 -5.45 -22.42
CA VAL A 15 -0.14 -4.94 -22.16
C VAL A 15 -0.92 -6.00 -21.43
N ALA A 16 -1.21 -5.76 -20.14
CA ALA A 16 -1.99 -6.64 -19.31
C ALA A 16 -3.48 -6.27 -19.33
N THR A 17 -4.35 -7.27 -19.45
CA THR A 17 -5.81 -7.11 -19.28
C THR A 17 -6.18 -7.38 -17.83
N PHE A 18 -7.32 -6.87 -17.38
CA PHE A 18 -7.87 -7.19 -16.05
C PHE A 18 -8.25 -8.66 -15.87
N SER A 19 -8.39 -9.42 -16.95
CA SER A 19 -8.59 -10.88 -16.91
C SER A 19 -7.28 -11.66 -16.72
N GLY A 20 -6.15 -10.97 -16.55
CA GLY A 20 -4.83 -11.59 -16.40
C GLY A 20 -4.17 -12.03 -17.70
N LYS A 21 -4.76 -11.68 -18.85
CA LYS A 21 -4.16 -11.99 -20.16
C LYS A 21 -3.14 -10.91 -20.52
N GLU A 22 -1.95 -11.31 -20.89
CA GLU A 22 -0.86 -10.42 -21.25
C GLU A 22 -0.54 -10.52 -22.74
N TYR A 23 -0.31 -9.36 -23.36
CA TYR A 23 0.09 -9.24 -24.76
C TYR A 23 1.45 -8.57 -24.83
N LEU A 24 2.41 -9.26 -25.43
CA LEU A 24 3.75 -8.70 -25.66
C LEU A 24 3.87 -8.20 -27.10
N PHE A 25 4.23 -6.94 -27.27
CA PHE A 25 4.48 -6.29 -28.55
C PHE A 25 5.94 -5.87 -28.63
N SER A 26 6.63 -6.27 -29.69
CA SER A 26 7.90 -5.66 -30.05
C SER A 26 7.65 -4.42 -30.93
N VAL A 27 8.21 -3.31 -30.56
CA VAL A 27 8.07 -2.02 -31.22
C VAL A 27 9.44 -1.53 -31.63
N ASP A 28 9.63 -1.26 -32.91
CA ASP A 28 10.85 -0.64 -33.41
C ASP A 28 10.92 0.83 -32.94
N ARG A 29 11.97 1.17 -32.19
CA ARG A 29 12.17 2.54 -31.68
C ARG A 29 12.29 3.58 -32.80
N ALA A 30 12.75 3.17 -33.99
CA ALA A 30 12.87 4.05 -35.16
C ALA A 30 11.52 4.35 -35.84
N ALA A 31 10.48 3.54 -35.59
CA ALA A 31 9.22 3.61 -36.32
C ALA A 31 8.18 4.58 -35.75
N ASN A 32 8.49 5.33 -34.67
CA ASN A 32 7.60 6.34 -34.07
C ASN A 32 6.14 5.89 -33.85
N HIS A 33 5.96 4.66 -33.35
CA HIS A 33 4.64 4.12 -33.03
C HIS A 33 3.91 4.95 -31.97
N ARG A 34 2.59 5.09 -32.12
CA ARG A 34 1.72 5.81 -31.20
C ARG A 34 0.86 4.82 -30.40
N VAL A 35 0.28 5.29 -29.29
CA VAL A 35 -0.65 4.54 -28.45
C VAL A 35 -1.79 3.91 -29.28
N ARG A 36 -2.38 4.67 -30.21
CA ARG A 36 -3.41 4.18 -31.12
C ARG A 36 -2.98 2.99 -31.98
N ASP A 37 -1.69 2.88 -32.32
CA ASP A 37 -1.18 1.79 -33.16
C ASP A 37 -1.14 0.47 -32.36
N ILE A 38 -0.84 0.56 -31.06
CA ILE A 38 -0.90 -0.58 -30.14
C ILE A 38 -2.36 -0.99 -29.90
N LYS A 39 -3.27 -0.03 -29.64
CA LYS A 39 -4.71 -0.30 -29.49
C LYS A 39 -5.26 -1.04 -30.72
N LYS A 40 -4.94 -0.59 -31.91
CA LYS A 40 -5.36 -1.23 -33.15
C LYS A 40 -4.86 -2.66 -33.27
N ARG A 41 -3.59 -2.92 -32.96
CA ARG A 41 -3.02 -4.28 -32.95
C ARG A 41 -3.69 -5.22 -31.95
N ILE A 42 -4.11 -4.70 -30.79
CA ILE A 42 -4.84 -5.45 -29.76
C ILE A 42 -6.22 -5.84 -30.30
N CYS A 43 -6.96 -4.88 -30.87
CA CYS A 43 -8.29 -5.10 -31.43
C CYS A 43 -8.26 -6.09 -32.61
N GLU A 44 -7.27 -5.99 -33.49
CA GLU A 44 -7.12 -6.89 -34.64
C GLU A 44 -6.84 -8.35 -34.25
N ARG A 45 -6.23 -8.57 -33.07
CA ARG A 45 -5.86 -9.92 -32.64
C ARG A 45 -6.94 -10.66 -31.86
N GLU A 46 -7.69 -9.96 -30.99
CA GLU A 46 -8.47 -10.69 -29.99
C GLU A 46 -9.76 -10.01 -29.48
N LEU A 47 -10.08 -8.79 -29.88
CA LEU A 47 -11.27 -8.10 -29.41
C LEU A 47 -12.17 -7.72 -30.59
N PRO A 48 -13.45 -8.16 -30.60
CA PRO A 48 -14.43 -7.70 -31.60
C PRO A 48 -14.92 -6.25 -31.33
N SER A 49 -14.15 -5.46 -30.60
CA SER A 49 -14.47 -4.10 -30.19
C SER A 49 -13.75 -3.06 -31.08
N SER A 50 -14.34 -1.87 -31.21
CA SER A 50 -13.68 -0.75 -31.85
C SER A 50 -12.44 -0.32 -31.04
N SER A 51 -11.40 0.21 -31.71
CA SER A 51 -10.23 0.80 -31.03
C SER A 51 -10.61 1.95 -30.08
N ASP A 52 -11.78 2.55 -30.28
CA ASP A 52 -12.31 3.66 -29.49
C ASP A 52 -12.90 3.18 -28.13
N ASP A 53 -13.19 1.88 -28.02
CA ASP A 53 -13.66 1.25 -26.76
C ASP A 53 -12.50 0.76 -25.89
N VAL A 54 -11.26 0.96 -26.31
CA VAL A 54 -10.04 0.48 -25.67
C VAL A 54 -9.22 1.63 -25.15
N GLU A 55 -8.88 1.62 -23.88
CA GLU A 55 -7.92 2.55 -23.28
C GLU A 55 -6.66 1.81 -22.83
N LEU A 56 -5.49 2.40 -23.05
CA LEU A 56 -4.23 1.95 -22.46
C LEU A 56 -3.86 2.89 -21.32
N VAL A 57 -3.48 2.29 -20.20
CA VAL A 57 -3.18 3.00 -18.95
C VAL A 57 -1.74 2.69 -18.54
N LEU A 58 -0.95 3.70 -18.22
CA LEU A 58 0.39 3.60 -17.67
C LEU A 58 0.41 4.19 -16.27
N ALA A 59 0.78 3.39 -15.27
CA ALA A 59 0.84 3.82 -13.87
C ALA A 59 -0.43 4.56 -13.40
N GLY A 60 -1.62 4.04 -13.76
CA GLY A 60 -2.91 4.60 -13.39
C GLY A 60 -3.38 5.79 -14.25
N THR A 61 -2.57 6.27 -15.20
CA THR A 61 -2.94 7.40 -16.08
C THR A 61 -3.33 6.91 -17.47
N PRO A 62 -4.55 7.21 -17.98
CA PRO A 62 -4.93 6.89 -19.35
C PRO A 62 -4.01 7.58 -20.36
N LEU A 63 -3.56 6.84 -21.36
CA LEU A 63 -2.71 7.34 -22.42
C LEU A 63 -3.55 7.83 -23.60
N GLU A 64 -3.23 9.03 -24.08
CA GLU A 64 -3.89 9.57 -25.26
C GLU A 64 -3.36 8.94 -26.56
N ASP A 65 -4.24 8.73 -27.52
CA ASP A 65 -3.97 8.04 -28.78
C ASP A 65 -2.83 8.62 -29.61
N HIS A 66 -2.56 9.90 -29.44
CA HIS A 66 -1.49 10.58 -30.17
C HIS A 66 -0.12 10.47 -29.52
N CYS A 67 -0.03 10.01 -28.26
CA CYS A 67 1.24 9.86 -27.55
C CYS A 67 2.17 8.87 -28.27
N LEU A 68 3.45 9.23 -28.38
CA LEU A 68 4.47 8.34 -28.91
C LEU A 68 4.90 7.32 -27.88
N ILE A 69 4.99 6.06 -28.27
CA ILE A 69 5.43 4.96 -27.39
C ILE A 69 6.86 5.23 -26.88
N ASN A 70 7.73 5.81 -27.72
CA ASN A 70 9.10 6.16 -27.33
C ASN A 70 9.18 7.27 -26.26
N ASP A 71 8.14 8.10 -26.12
CA ASP A 71 8.11 9.15 -25.11
C ASP A 71 7.68 8.63 -23.74
N LEU A 72 7.03 7.46 -23.69
CA LEU A 72 6.66 6.80 -22.44
C LEU A 72 7.91 6.36 -21.64
N ASP A 73 9.02 6.14 -22.31
CA ASP A 73 10.32 5.81 -21.69
C ASP A 73 10.92 6.97 -20.85
N LYS A 74 10.40 8.20 -21.03
CA LYS A 74 10.83 9.41 -20.30
C LYS A 74 10.14 9.58 -18.94
N HIS A 75 9.05 8.88 -18.69
CA HIS A 75 8.42 8.78 -17.38
C HIS A 75 9.21 7.79 -16.53
N ARG A 76 9.96 8.31 -15.55
CA ARG A 76 11.07 7.69 -14.82
C ARG A 76 10.72 6.53 -13.87
N ASP A 77 9.79 5.65 -14.22
CA ASP A 77 9.47 4.45 -13.42
C ASP A 77 9.80 3.14 -14.15
N PHE A 78 10.77 3.19 -15.07
CA PHE A 78 11.18 2.01 -15.83
C PHE A 78 12.41 1.36 -15.21
N GLY A 79 12.24 0.07 -14.85
CA GLY A 79 13.36 -0.80 -14.49
C GLY A 79 14.40 -0.88 -15.61
N ALA A 80 15.63 -1.20 -15.28
CA ALA A 80 16.86 -1.12 -16.08
C ALA A 80 16.90 -1.95 -17.38
N VAL A 81 15.78 -2.46 -17.89
CA VAL A 81 15.72 -3.24 -19.13
C VAL A 81 14.49 -2.80 -19.93
N GLY A 82 14.63 -1.84 -20.82
CA GLY A 82 13.81 -1.43 -21.96
C GLY A 82 12.41 -2.05 -22.19
N SER A 83 11.62 -2.31 -21.15
CA SER A 83 10.25 -2.84 -21.25
C SER A 83 9.26 -1.87 -20.61
N CYS A 84 8.14 -1.62 -21.30
CA CYS A 84 7.04 -0.78 -20.87
C CYS A 84 5.81 -1.65 -20.57
N HIS A 85 5.26 -1.57 -19.37
CA HIS A 85 4.04 -2.28 -19.00
C HIS A 85 2.84 -1.34 -19.03
N LEU A 86 1.84 -1.68 -19.86
CA LEU A 86 0.60 -0.95 -20.01
C LEU A 86 -0.58 -1.81 -19.53
N HIS A 87 -1.58 -1.18 -18.95
CA HIS A 87 -2.86 -1.83 -18.63
C HIS A 87 -3.91 -1.51 -19.69
N LEU A 88 -4.69 -2.53 -20.06
CA LEU A 88 -5.76 -2.42 -21.04
C LEU A 88 -7.12 -2.32 -20.33
N LEU A 89 -7.80 -1.19 -20.55
CA LEU A 89 -9.20 -0.98 -20.16
C LEU A 89 -10.10 -1.14 -21.38
N VAL A 90 -11.10 -2.01 -21.28
CA VAL A 90 -12.16 -2.12 -22.30
C VAL A 90 -13.43 -1.53 -21.72
N ARG A 91 -13.93 -0.42 -22.31
CA ARG A 91 -15.20 0.20 -21.91
C ARG A 91 -16.35 -0.71 -22.35
N LYS A 92 -17.08 -1.27 -21.38
CA LYS A 92 -18.35 -1.93 -21.65
C LYS A 92 -19.49 -0.93 -21.45
N ASN A 93 -20.27 -0.67 -22.47
CA ASN A 93 -21.50 0.11 -22.34
C ASN A 93 -22.53 -0.71 -21.55
N ALA A 94 -22.68 -0.41 -20.26
CA ALA A 94 -23.77 -0.96 -19.46
C ALA A 94 -25.02 -0.10 -19.65
N ARG A 95 -26.12 -0.66 -20.19
CA ARG A 95 -27.42 -0.01 -20.21
C ARG A 95 -28.16 -0.30 -18.91
N VAL A 96 -28.39 0.74 -18.12
CA VAL A 96 -29.18 0.67 -16.90
C VAL A 96 -30.65 0.92 -17.26
N HIS A 97 -31.50 -0.09 -17.06
CA HIS A 97 -32.98 0.06 -17.18
C HIS A 97 -33.58 0.18 -15.77
N ALA A 98 -34.13 1.34 -15.46
CA ALA A 98 -34.93 1.51 -14.25
C ALA A 98 -36.40 1.20 -14.59
N LYS A 99 -37.00 0.18 -13.96
CA LYS A 99 -38.47 -0.04 -13.96
C LYS A 99 -39.04 0.52 -12.66
N SER A 100 -39.90 1.52 -12.77
CA SER A 100 -40.74 1.97 -11.65
C SER A 100 -42.03 1.14 -11.62
N GLY A 101 -42.21 0.32 -10.58
CA GLY A 101 -43.48 -0.35 -10.27
C GLY A 101 -44.30 0.44 -9.25
N PRO A 102 -45.59 0.20 -9.09
CA PRO A 102 -46.44 0.86 -8.10
C PRO A 102 -46.14 0.29 -6.71
N GLY A 103 -45.21 0.89 -6.00
CA GLY A 103 -44.77 0.53 -4.66
C GLY A 103 -43.30 0.86 -4.53
N ARG A 104 -42.93 1.66 -3.56
CA ARG A 104 -41.66 2.36 -3.28
C ARG A 104 -40.39 1.48 -3.20
N THR A 105 -40.16 0.58 -4.14
CA THR A 105 -38.90 -0.16 -4.29
C THR A 105 -38.40 0.00 -5.71
N MET A 106 -37.23 0.66 -5.87
CA MET A 106 -36.50 0.68 -7.15
C MET A 106 -35.67 -0.60 -7.24
N GLU A 107 -35.98 -1.46 -8.19
CA GLU A 107 -35.07 -2.54 -8.61
C GLU A 107 -34.18 -2.03 -9.74
N LEU A 108 -32.88 -1.99 -9.47
CA LEU A 108 -31.85 -1.75 -10.47
C LEU A 108 -31.35 -3.09 -11.01
N SER A 109 -31.63 -3.41 -12.26
CA SER A 109 -31.01 -4.54 -12.94
C SER A 109 -29.90 -4.04 -13.87
N VAL A 110 -28.66 -4.47 -13.66
CA VAL A 110 -27.54 -4.24 -14.57
C VAL A 110 -27.36 -5.48 -15.42
N ASN A 111 -27.69 -5.39 -16.71
CA ASN A 111 -27.41 -6.46 -17.68
C ASN A 111 -26.05 -6.19 -18.32
N ALA A 112 -25.01 -6.91 -17.90
CA ALA A 112 -23.76 -7.02 -18.62
C ALA A 112 -23.95 -8.05 -19.75
N THR A 113 -23.74 -7.65 -20.99
CA THR A 113 -23.75 -8.60 -22.13
C THR A 113 -22.47 -9.45 -22.02
N GLU A 114 -22.64 -10.74 -21.72
CA GLU A 114 -21.54 -11.71 -21.81
C GLU A 114 -21.05 -11.81 -23.26
N ILE A 115 -19.73 -11.70 -23.44
CA ILE A 115 -19.10 -12.07 -24.70
C ILE A 115 -19.23 -13.59 -24.83
N ALA A 116 -19.76 -14.05 -25.93
CA ALA A 116 -19.99 -15.45 -26.26
C ALA A 116 -18.83 -16.34 -25.84
N SER A 117 -19.16 -17.38 -25.08
CA SER A 117 -18.27 -18.47 -24.72
C SER A 117 -17.56 -19.04 -25.95
N LEU A 118 -16.25 -19.09 -25.88
CA LEU A 118 -15.46 -19.90 -26.82
C LEU A 118 -15.86 -21.35 -26.69
N PRO A 119 -15.88 -22.12 -27.81
CA PRO A 119 -16.31 -23.51 -27.81
C PRO A 119 -15.36 -24.33 -26.89
N SER A 120 -15.99 -25.13 -26.03
CA SER A 120 -15.34 -26.11 -25.18
C SER A 120 -14.45 -27.04 -26.02
N ILE A 121 -13.18 -27.10 -25.64
CA ILE A 121 -12.24 -28.13 -26.12
C ILE A 121 -12.75 -29.46 -25.57
N GLN A 122 -13.09 -30.38 -26.46
CA GLN A 122 -13.42 -31.75 -26.12
C GLN A 122 -12.25 -32.42 -25.42
N GLU A 123 -12.53 -33.00 -24.27
CA GLU A 123 -11.61 -33.90 -23.57
C GLU A 123 -11.26 -35.07 -24.51
N VAL A 124 -10.01 -35.21 -24.84
CA VAL A 124 -9.47 -36.42 -25.48
C VAL A 124 -9.09 -37.37 -24.36
N GLY A 125 -9.69 -38.57 -24.43
CA GLY A 125 -9.65 -39.59 -23.42
C GLY A 125 -8.24 -40.08 -23.04
N ASP A 126 -8.18 -40.58 -21.82
CA ASP A 126 -7.04 -41.24 -21.17
C ASP A 126 -6.53 -42.43 -22.01
N GLU A 127 -5.31 -42.36 -22.53
CA GLU A 127 -4.54 -43.53 -22.87
C GLU A 127 -3.45 -43.75 -21.80
N GLU A 128 -3.60 -44.84 -21.04
CA GLU A 128 -2.64 -45.33 -20.08
C GLU A 128 -1.32 -45.70 -20.78
N CYS A 129 -0.22 -45.03 -20.42
CA CYS A 129 1.12 -45.52 -20.67
C CYS A 129 1.73 -46.14 -19.39
N PRO A 130 2.15 -47.41 -19.42
CA PRO A 130 2.72 -48.05 -18.24
C PRO A 130 4.21 -47.75 -18.10
N GLY A 131 4.63 -47.42 -16.89
CA GLY A 131 5.97 -47.58 -16.38
C GLY A 131 6.92 -46.39 -16.52
N ALA A 132 6.75 -45.37 -15.70
CA ALA A 132 7.85 -44.44 -15.38
C ALA A 132 8.22 -44.60 -13.90
N VAL A 133 9.42 -45.09 -13.68
CA VAL A 133 10.14 -45.07 -12.39
C VAL A 133 10.25 -43.60 -11.94
N PRO A 134 9.97 -43.23 -10.70
CA PRO A 134 10.18 -41.87 -10.26
C PRO A 134 11.69 -41.59 -10.15
N MET A 135 12.23 -40.92 -11.17
CA MET A 135 13.52 -40.27 -11.06
C MET A 135 13.34 -39.09 -10.06
N ALA A 136 13.91 -39.24 -8.88
CA ALA A 136 14.07 -38.13 -7.96
C ALA A 136 14.90 -37.06 -8.67
N LEU A 137 14.24 -35.95 -9.01
CA LEU A 137 14.92 -34.72 -9.42
C LEU A 137 15.88 -34.31 -8.30
N PRO A 138 17.14 -33.93 -8.60
CA PRO A 138 18.06 -33.43 -7.60
C PRO A 138 17.40 -32.19 -6.97
N CYS A 139 17.09 -32.25 -5.68
CA CYS A 139 16.69 -31.11 -4.87
C CYS A 139 17.85 -30.10 -4.97
N SER A 140 17.70 -29.07 -5.81
CA SER A 140 18.58 -27.92 -5.78
C SER A 140 18.41 -27.31 -4.38
N ARG A 141 19.47 -27.37 -3.56
CA ARG A 141 19.46 -26.76 -2.22
C ARG A 141 19.26 -25.27 -2.40
N THR A 142 18.05 -24.80 -2.13
CA THR A 142 17.72 -23.37 -2.05
C THR A 142 18.66 -22.75 -1.02
N THR A 143 19.39 -21.69 -1.41
CA THR A 143 20.29 -21.00 -0.49
C THR A 143 19.50 -20.01 0.36
N PHE A 144 20.02 -19.65 1.53
CA PHE A 144 19.38 -18.68 2.43
C PHE A 144 19.04 -17.36 1.71
N SER A 145 19.92 -16.85 0.87
CA SER A 145 19.71 -15.62 0.09
C SER A 145 18.60 -15.73 -0.96
N GLU A 146 18.16 -16.96 -1.29
CA GLU A 146 17.05 -17.19 -2.22
C GLU A 146 15.69 -17.23 -1.52
N THR A 147 15.64 -17.39 -0.20
CA THR A 147 14.39 -17.46 0.57
C THR A 147 13.80 -16.11 0.85
N ILE A 148 14.58 -15.19 1.44
CA ILE A 148 14.18 -13.86 1.84
C ILE A 148 15.34 -12.88 1.74
N GLN A 149 15.08 -11.69 1.23
CA GLN A 149 16.10 -10.63 1.12
C GLN A 149 15.48 -9.23 1.21
N PRO A 150 16.22 -8.21 1.71
CA PRO A 150 15.76 -6.82 1.67
C PRO A 150 15.56 -6.34 0.24
N THR A 151 14.57 -5.49 0.03
CA THR A 151 14.34 -4.78 -1.23
C THR A 151 14.52 -3.26 -1.04
N MET A 152 13.90 -2.42 -1.87
CA MET A 152 14.11 -0.97 -1.91
C MET A 152 14.15 -0.29 -0.53
N LEU A 153 13.02 -0.17 0.15
CA LEU A 153 12.96 0.42 1.50
C LEU A 153 13.77 -0.35 2.54
N GLY A 154 13.91 -1.68 2.37
CA GLY A 154 14.69 -2.53 3.25
C GLY A 154 16.20 -2.26 3.25
N ASN A 155 16.70 -1.39 2.37
CA ASN A 155 18.11 -1.02 2.29
C ASN A 155 18.49 0.25 3.09
N HIS A 156 17.52 0.94 3.70
CA HIS A 156 17.81 2.09 4.55
C HIS A 156 18.70 1.71 5.76
N PRO A 157 19.67 2.55 6.17
CA PRO A 157 20.57 2.24 7.30
C PRO A 157 19.85 1.86 8.58
N SER A 158 18.74 2.53 8.91
CA SER A 158 17.93 2.24 10.10
C SER A 158 17.31 0.83 10.07
N LEU A 159 17.20 0.21 8.89
CA LEU A 159 16.66 -1.13 8.69
C LEU A 159 17.75 -2.21 8.60
N LYS A 160 19.01 -1.87 8.91
CA LYS A 160 20.17 -2.79 8.85
C LYS A 160 20.66 -3.22 10.22
N GLY A 161 19.96 -2.85 11.30
CA GLY A 161 20.32 -3.19 12.68
C GLY A 161 20.34 -4.71 12.93
N GLU A 162 20.91 -5.12 14.04
CA GLU A 162 21.02 -6.54 14.44
C GLU A 162 19.63 -7.20 14.57
N GLY A 163 18.66 -6.46 15.13
CA GLY A 163 17.28 -6.96 15.28
C GLY A 163 16.60 -7.32 13.94
N PHE A 164 16.85 -6.54 12.88
CA PHE A 164 16.35 -6.86 11.54
C PHE A 164 17.04 -8.07 10.94
N ARG A 165 18.36 -8.18 11.09
CA ARG A 165 19.12 -9.35 10.62
C ARG A 165 18.67 -10.62 11.35
N ALA A 166 18.47 -10.55 12.65
CA ALA A 166 17.95 -11.67 13.44
C ALA A 166 16.56 -12.09 12.95
N MET A 167 15.61 -11.16 12.84
CA MET A 167 14.25 -11.43 12.34
C MET A 167 14.28 -12.10 10.96
N MET A 168 15.06 -11.57 10.02
CA MET A 168 15.18 -12.13 8.67
C MET A 168 15.86 -13.51 8.69
N SER A 169 16.84 -13.71 9.57
CA SER A 169 17.52 -15.00 9.75
C SER A 169 16.54 -16.05 10.29
N ASP A 170 15.74 -15.71 11.29
CA ASP A 170 14.77 -16.60 11.89
C ASP A 170 13.71 -17.03 10.87
N VAL A 171 13.14 -16.05 10.12
CA VAL A 171 12.17 -16.31 9.05
C VAL A 171 12.79 -17.18 7.95
N GLY A 172 13.99 -16.80 7.46
CA GLY A 172 14.64 -17.53 6.38
C GLY A 172 14.98 -18.98 6.78
N THR A 173 15.40 -19.20 8.01
CA THR A 173 15.68 -20.55 8.53
C THR A 173 14.37 -21.34 8.67
N GLY A 174 13.32 -20.73 9.18
CA GLY A 174 12.00 -21.39 9.26
C GLY A 174 11.49 -21.85 7.89
N LEU A 175 11.62 -21.02 6.87
CA LEU A 175 11.23 -21.38 5.50
C LEU A 175 12.10 -22.53 4.94
N LEU A 176 13.39 -22.55 5.22
CA LEU A 176 14.30 -23.63 4.79
C LEU A 176 14.00 -24.96 5.47
N GLU A 177 13.56 -24.94 6.73
CA GLU A 177 13.11 -26.12 7.47
C GLU A 177 11.72 -26.60 7.04
N GLY A 178 11.05 -25.88 6.13
CA GLY A 178 9.78 -26.27 5.53
C GLY A 178 8.54 -25.72 6.27
N HIS A 179 8.71 -24.76 7.18
CA HIS A 179 7.59 -24.09 7.84
C HIS A 179 6.93 -23.09 6.88
N VAL A 180 5.77 -23.47 6.35
CA VAL A 180 5.01 -22.69 5.36
C VAL A 180 4.41 -21.45 6.03
N PRO A 181 4.43 -20.27 5.40
CA PRO A 181 3.71 -19.08 5.87
C PRO A 181 2.23 -19.37 6.11
N HIS A 182 1.72 -19.00 7.28
CA HIS A 182 0.34 -19.25 7.67
C HIS A 182 -0.52 -18.01 7.41
N LEU A 183 -1.47 -18.10 6.47
CA LEU A 183 -2.44 -17.03 6.22
C LEU A 183 -3.37 -16.86 7.43
N THR A 184 -3.46 -15.64 7.98
CA THR A 184 -4.37 -15.32 9.09
C THR A 184 -5.83 -15.50 8.69
N SER A 185 -6.72 -15.79 9.66
CA SER A 185 -8.18 -15.80 9.43
C SER A 185 -8.73 -14.40 9.22
N ASP A 186 -8.13 -13.41 9.87
CA ASP A 186 -8.60 -12.05 9.97
C ASP A 186 -7.90 -11.11 8.97
N GLY A 187 -8.49 -9.95 8.75
CA GLY A 187 -7.98 -8.93 7.84
C GLY A 187 -8.57 -9.00 6.44
N SER A 188 -8.44 -7.90 5.71
CA SER A 188 -9.00 -7.71 4.37
C SER A 188 -8.04 -8.09 3.23
N GLY A 189 -6.74 -8.28 3.53
CA GLY A 189 -5.69 -8.68 2.58
C GLY A 189 -5.00 -9.98 2.95
N GLY A 190 -3.94 -10.32 2.22
CA GLY A 190 -3.01 -11.39 2.56
C GLY A 190 -2.10 -11.00 3.71
N THR A 191 -2.24 -11.64 4.85
CA THR A 191 -1.39 -11.45 6.03
C THR A 191 -0.90 -12.80 6.50
N TYR A 192 0.42 -13.00 6.52
CA TYR A 192 1.03 -14.29 6.81
C TYR A 192 1.86 -14.24 8.08
N LEU A 193 1.63 -15.21 8.97
CA LEU A 193 2.48 -15.46 10.13
C LEU A 193 3.69 -16.29 9.70
N MET A 194 4.89 -15.81 10.04
CA MET A 194 6.16 -16.44 9.70
C MET A 194 6.78 -17.04 10.95
N SER A 195 7.17 -18.30 10.86
CA SER A 195 7.71 -19.06 11.99
C SER A 195 9.25 -19.09 12.00
N ASP A 196 9.81 -19.33 13.18
CA ASP A 196 11.23 -19.63 13.36
C ASP A 196 11.59 -21.06 12.87
N ALA A 197 12.86 -21.43 12.99
CA ALA A 197 13.38 -22.75 12.61
C ALA A 197 12.69 -23.91 13.31
N SER A 198 12.12 -23.72 14.52
CA SER A 198 11.40 -24.75 15.25
C SER A 198 9.95 -24.94 14.79
N GLY A 199 9.40 -23.95 14.10
CA GLY A 199 7.98 -23.89 13.74
C GLY A 199 7.04 -23.62 14.93
N ALA A 200 7.58 -23.49 16.14
CA ALA A 200 6.78 -23.32 17.36
C ALA A 200 6.48 -21.86 17.70
N SER A 201 7.30 -20.94 17.19
CA SER A 201 7.18 -19.51 17.50
C SER A 201 6.93 -18.71 16.23
N THR A 202 5.93 -17.83 16.26
CA THR A 202 5.78 -16.79 15.24
C THR A 202 6.79 -15.67 15.52
N VAL A 203 7.58 -15.31 14.52
CA VAL A 203 8.66 -14.30 14.65
C VAL A 203 8.40 -13.03 13.85
N ALA A 204 7.60 -13.14 12.78
CA ALA A 204 7.25 -12.00 11.95
C ALA A 204 5.87 -12.14 11.30
N VAL A 205 5.37 -11.01 10.81
CA VAL A 205 4.17 -10.90 9.97
C VAL A 205 4.60 -10.40 8.61
N PHE A 206 4.20 -11.10 7.55
CA PHE A 206 4.48 -10.71 6.16
C PHE A 206 3.19 -10.35 5.43
N LYS A 207 3.17 -9.18 4.83
CA LYS A 207 2.04 -8.67 4.04
C LYS A 207 2.51 -8.39 2.60
N PRO A 208 2.23 -9.29 1.64
CA PRO A 208 2.63 -9.11 0.25
C PRO A 208 1.80 -8.02 -0.45
N MET A 209 2.46 -7.18 -1.24
CA MET A 209 1.84 -6.06 -1.96
C MET A 209 0.79 -6.51 -2.98
N ASP A 210 1.01 -7.65 -3.62
CA ASP A 210 0.11 -8.23 -4.62
C ASP A 210 -1.15 -8.87 -4.01
N GLU A 211 -1.18 -9.02 -2.68
CA GLU A 211 -2.30 -9.59 -1.93
C GLU A 211 -2.99 -8.56 -1.01
N GLU A 212 -2.70 -7.29 -1.17
CA GLU A 212 -3.42 -6.21 -0.49
C GLU A 212 -4.92 -6.23 -0.84
N PRO A 213 -5.80 -5.62 -0.01
CA PRO A 213 -7.20 -5.46 -0.39
C PRO A 213 -7.33 -4.81 -1.76
N LEU A 214 -8.20 -5.35 -2.61
CA LEU A 214 -8.40 -4.94 -4.01
C LEU A 214 -7.19 -5.18 -4.93
N ALA A 215 -6.13 -5.85 -4.47
CA ALA A 215 -5.06 -6.31 -5.34
C ALA A 215 -5.48 -7.56 -6.14
N VAL A 216 -4.76 -7.84 -7.23
CA VAL A 216 -5.09 -8.93 -8.17
C VAL A 216 -5.08 -10.29 -7.49
N ASN A 217 -4.16 -10.52 -6.55
CA ASN A 217 -3.99 -11.78 -5.84
C ASN A 217 -4.59 -11.75 -4.42
N CYS A 218 -5.48 -10.79 -4.11
CA CYS A 218 -6.10 -10.70 -2.80
C CYS A 218 -6.81 -12.02 -2.43
N PRO A 219 -6.39 -12.71 -1.35
CA PRO A 219 -6.92 -14.04 -1.02
C PRO A 219 -8.33 -13.99 -0.41
N ARG A 220 -8.89 -12.80 -0.19
CA ARG A 220 -10.21 -12.58 0.42
C ARG A 220 -11.35 -12.46 -0.60
N GLY A 221 -11.07 -12.70 -1.89
CA GLY A 221 -12.09 -12.71 -2.94
C GLY A 221 -12.64 -11.32 -3.30
N MET A 222 -11.97 -10.25 -2.90
CA MET A 222 -12.32 -8.91 -3.34
C MET A 222 -11.99 -8.74 -4.83
N ALA A 223 -12.90 -8.08 -5.56
CA ALA A 223 -12.61 -7.70 -6.94
C ALA A 223 -11.45 -6.69 -6.98
N PRO A 224 -10.49 -6.84 -7.90
CA PRO A 224 -9.40 -5.88 -8.05
C PRO A 224 -9.90 -4.47 -8.33
N SER A 225 -9.18 -3.47 -7.79
CA SER A 225 -9.45 -2.05 -8.05
C SER A 225 -9.28 -1.76 -9.54
N LEU A 226 -10.21 -0.98 -10.10
CA LEU A 226 -10.20 -0.63 -11.53
C LEU A 226 -9.38 0.62 -11.83
N ASP A 227 -9.25 1.51 -10.85
CA ASP A 227 -8.56 2.80 -10.95
C ASP A 227 -7.28 2.86 -10.10
N GLY A 228 -6.96 1.73 -9.44
CA GLY A 228 -5.82 1.62 -8.53
C GLY A 228 -6.06 2.27 -7.16
N GLU A 229 -7.23 2.84 -6.88
CA GLU A 229 -7.56 3.34 -5.54
C GLU A 229 -7.67 2.16 -4.56
N GLY A 230 -7.11 2.33 -3.37
CA GLY A 230 -7.17 1.33 -2.30
C GLY A 230 -8.54 1.29 -1.63
N LEU A 231 -8.67 0.44 -0.60
CA LEU A 231 -9.92 0.31 0.16
C LEU A 231 -10.29 1.61 0.90
N LYS A 232 -9.30 2.37 1.31
CA LYS A 232 -9.47 3.71 1.91
C LYS A 232 -9.15 4.78 0.88
N ARG A 233 -9.97 5.82 0.82
CA ARG A 233 -9.80 6.91 -0.12
C ARG A 233 -8.48 7.64 0.08
N GLY A 234 -7.81 7.96 -1.04
CA GLY A 234 -6.49 8.57 -1.01
C GLY A 234 -5.35 7.58 -0.77
N THR A 235 -5.63 6.29 -0.75
CA THR A 235 -4.61 5.23 -0.75
C THR A 235 -4.60 4.49 -2.09
N ARG A 236 -3.52 3.79 -2.40
CA ARG A 236 -3.40 3.02 -3.64
C ARG A 236 -3.04 1.58 -3.35
N VAL A 237 -3.62 0.68 -4.15
CA VAL A 237 -3.29 -0.73 -4.14
C VAL A 237 -1.81 -0.93 -4.47
N GLY A 238 -1.12 -1.76 -3.70
CA GLY A 238 0.31 -2.03 -3.84
C GLY A 238 1.21 -1.05 -3.07
N GLU A 239 0.66 -0.03 -2.40
CA GLU A 239 1.44 0.90 -1.58
C GLU A 239 1.33 0.61 -0.07
N GLY A 240 0.46 -0.28 0.37
CA GLY A 240 0.26 -0.57 1.80
C GLY A 240 1.54 -1.03 2.48
N ALA A 241 2.31 -1.91 1.83
CA ALA A 241 3.58 -2.37 2.36
C ALA A 241 4.61 -1.23 2.52
N PHE A 242 4.63 -0.24 1.62
CA PHE A 242 5.48 0.96 1.77
C PHE A 242 5.02 1.81 2.95
N ARG A 243 3.71 1.97 3.16
CA ARG A 243 3.12 2.74 4.27
C ARG A 243 3.42 2.11 5.62
N GLU A 244 3.41 0.78 5.70
CA GLU A 244 3.83 0.02 6.90
C GLU A 244 5.29 0.31 7.26
N VAL A 245 6.20 0.28 6.28
CA VAL A 245 7.62 0.59 6.51
C VAL A 245 7.82 2.07 6.83
N ALA A 246 7.07 2.97 6.17
CA ALA A 246 7.13 4.40 6.45
C ALA A 246 6.70 4.72 7.88
N ALA A 247 5.64 4.11 8.40
CA ALA A 247 5.22 4.31 9.78
C ALA A 247 6.32 3.97 10.78
N TYR A 248 7.08 2.87 10.54
CA TYR A 248 8.23 2.52 11.37
C TYR A 248 9.39 3.54 11.22
N LEU A 249 9.74 3.93 9.99
CA LEU A 249 10.83 4.88 9.75
C LEU A 249 10.55 6.27 10.33
N LEU A 250 9.30 6.67 10.35
CA LEU A 250 8.85 7.97 10.83
C LEU A 250 8.45 7.96 12.32
N ASP A 251 8.40 6.81 12.97
CA ASP A 251 8.26 6.73 14.44
C ASP A 251 9.61 7.04 15.10
N HIS A 252 9.98 8.31 15.11
CA HIS A 252 11.27 8.75 15.65
C HIS A 252 11.39 8.45 17.13
N PRO A 253 12.58 8.10 17.62
CA PRO A 253 12.80 7.87 19.04
C PRO A 253 12.66 9.18 19.84
N LEU A 254 12.31 9.05 21.11
CA LEU A 254 12.19 10.19 22.02
C LEU A 254 13.55 10.86 22.25
N ASN A 255 14.59 10.05 22.48
CA ASN A 255 15.95 10.51 22.73
C ASN A 255 16.94 9.96 21.70
N GLU A 256 18.02 10.69 21.47
CA GLU A 256 19.14 10.20 20.65
C GLU A 256 19.74 8.92 21.26
N GLY A 257 19.80 7.87 20.46
CA GLY A 257 20.33 6.56 20.86
C GLY A 257 19.29 5.55 21.31
N ASP A 258 18.03 5.93 21.52
CA ASP A 258 16.94 4.99 21.72
C ASP A 258 16.75 4.15 20.44
N THR A 259 16.51 2.85 20.63
CA THR A 259 16.30 1.91 19.51
C THR A 259 14.83 1.72 19.17
N GLU A 260 13.95 2.19 20.03
CA GLU A 260 12.50 2.11 19.89
C GLU A 260 11.94 3.48 19.55
N GLY A 261 10.98 3.52 18.61
CA GLY A 261 10.25 4.73 18.28
C GLY A 261 9.34 5.19 19.40
N TYR A 262 8.94 6.45 19.36
CA TYR A 262 8.10 7.09 20.40
C TYR A 262 6.77 6.37 20.60
N ALA A 263 6.10 5.98 19.51
CA ALA A 263 4.84 5.24 19.55
C ALA A 263 5.04 3.72 19.60
N SER A 264 6.29 3.24 19.54
CA SER A 264 6.63 1.80 19.60
C SER A 264 6.11 0.99 18.41
N VAL A 265 6.11 1.57 17.21
CA VAL A 265 5.81 0.82 15.99
C VAL A 265 6.78 -0.36 15.86
N PRO A 266 6.31 -1.60 15.68
CA PRO A 266 7.21 -2.74 15.60
C PRO A 266 8.17 -2.64 14.41
N PRO A 267 9.42 -3.11 14.55
CA PRO A 267 10.40 -3.12 13.45
C PRO A 267 9.81 -3.70 12.17
N THR A 268 9.78 -2.89 11.11
CA THR A 268 9.15 -3.21 9.83
C THR A 268 10.09 -2.87 8.68
N THR A 269 10.25 -3.78 7.73
CA THR A 269 11.11 -3.59 6.56
C THR A 269 10.45 -4.16 5.30
N LEU A 270 10.88 -3.75 4.11
CA LEU A 270 10.41 -4.30 2.85
C LEU A 270 11.34 -5.43 2.38
N VAL A 271 10.78 -6.59 2.10
CA VAL A 271 11.53 -7.77 1.66
C VAL A 271 10.93 -8.41 0.41
N GLY A 272 11.75 -9.12 -0.34
CA GLY A 272 11.33 -10.12 -1.33
C GLY A 272 11.46 -11.51 -0.72
N CYS A 273 10.36 -12.25 -0.66
CA CYS A 273 10.31 -13.64 -0.21
C CYS A 273 10.00 -14.56 -1.39
N SER A 274 10.67 -15.73 -1.49
CA SER A 274 10.39 -16.65 -2.59
C SER A 274 8.92 -17.07 -2.64
N ALA A 275 8.28 -16.85 -3.78
CA ALA A 275 6.86 -17.16 -3.98
C ALA A 275 6.54 -18.65 -3.84
N SER A 276 7.55 -19.53 -3.95
CA SER A 276 7.39 -20.98 -3.81
C SER A 276 6.94 -21.43 -2.42
N PHE A 277 7.14 -20.59 -1.39
CA PHE A 277 6.73 -20.89 -0.03
C PHE A 277 5.26 -20.57 0.28
N PHE A 278 4.61 -19.79 -0.58
CA PHE A 278 3.22 -19.37 -0.36
C PHE A 278 2.25 -20.31 -1.04
N PRO A 279 1.05 -20.52 -0.47
CA PRO A 279 -0.01 -21.28 -1.12
C PRO A 279 -0.32 -20.65 -2.48
N ARG A 280 -0.35 -21.48 -3.53
CA ARG A 280 -0.79 -21.01 -4.85
C ARG A 280 -2.31 -20.83 -4.78
N SER A 281 -2.78 -19.58 -4.74
CA SER A 281 -4.15 -19.31 -5.14
C SER A 281 -4.27 -19.67 -6.62
N GLY A 282 -5.34 -20.34 -7.03
CA GLY A 282 -5.55 -20.80 -8.43
C GLY A 282 -5.70 -19.68 -9.46
N SER A 283 -5.27 -18.48 -9.15
CA SER A 283 -5.24 -17.30 -10.00
C SER A 283 -3.98 -17.28 -10.86
N PRO A 284 -4.05 -16.76 -12.09
CA PRO A 284 -2.88 -16.60 -12.96
C PRO A 284 -1.85 -15.72 -12.25
N LYS A 285 -0.57 -16.04 -12.45
CA LYS A 285 0.58 -15.30 -11.90
C LYS A 285 0.42 -13.80 -12.16
N SER A 286 0.58 -12.98 -11.13
CA SER A 286 0.72 -11.54 -11.29
C SER A 286 2.02 -11.24 -12.06
N PRO A 287 2.05 -10.22 -12.92
CA PRO A 287 3.30 -9.73 -13.51
C PRO A 287 4.36 -9.30 -12.47
N LEU A 288 3.93 -8.98 -11.24
CA LEU A 288 4.81 -8.70 -10.11
C LEU A 288 5.44 -9.96 -9.50
N ASP A 289 4.84 -11.15 -9.70
CA ASP A 289 5.43 -12.44 -9.29
C ASP A 289 6.65 -12.82 -10.14
N ASP A 290 6.87 -12.17 -11.27
CA ASP A 290 7.95 -12.49 -12.23
C ASP A 290 9.23 -11.70 -12.02
N LEU A 291 9.31 -10.80 -11.05
CA LEU A 291 10.60 -10.31 -10.56
C LEU A 291 11.29 -11.43 -9.79
N GLU A 292 11.86 -12.37 -10.53
CA GLU A 292 12.65 -13.51 -10.03
C GLU A 292 11.87 -14.54 -9.18
N GLY A 293 10.55 -14.67 -9.31
CA GLY A 293 9.74 -15.62 -8.53
C GLY A 293 9.65 -15.26 -7.04
N LYS A 294 9.66 -13.98 -6.71
CA LYS A 294 9.55 -13.45 -5.33
C LYS A 294 8.28 -12.65 -5.14
N LYS A 295 7.66 -12.82 -3.96
CA LYS A 295 6.64 -11.91 -3.43
C LYS A 295 7.33 -10.78 -2.67
N VAL A 296 7.03 -9.54 -3.04
CA VAL A 296 7.51 -8.36 -2.33
C VAL A 296 6.43 -7.90 -1.34
N GLY A 297 6.84 -7.56 -0.12
CA GLY A 297 5.91 -7.12 0.90
C GLY A 297 6.61 -6.58 2.14
N SER A 298 5.82 -6.05 3.07
CA SER A 298 6.31 -5.64 4.38
C SER A 298 6.50 -6.86 5.28
N LEU A 299 7.64 -6.91 5.95
CA LEU A 299 7.95 -7.87 7.01
C LEU A 299 8.06 -7.10 8.33
N GLN A 300 7.14 -7.34 9.24
CA GLN A 300 7.06 -6.71 10.55
C GLN A 300 7.37 -7.72 11.64
N LYS A 301 8.17 -7.33 12.64
CA LYS A 301 8.45 -8.17 13.80
C LYS A 301 7.15 -8.51 14.53
N PHE A 302 6.93 -9.80 14.81
CA PHE A 302 5.78 -10.25 15.58
C PHE A 302 5.89 -9.76 17.02
N VAL A 303 4.80 -9.19 17.54
CA VAL A 303 4.70 -8.74 18.93
C VAL A 303 3.79 -9.67 19.70
N GLN A 304 4.34 -10.30 20.73
CA GLN A 304 3.53 -11.08 21.66
C GLN A 304 2.67 -10.12 22.49
N SER A 305 1.37 -10.13 22.24
CA SER A 305 0.37 -9.37 23.01
C SER A 305 -0.56 -10.31 23.76
N PHE A 306 -1.24 -9.81 24.76
CA PHE A 306 -2.25 -10.59 25.46
C PHE A 306 -3.67 -10.25 25.00
N SER A 307 -3.85 -9.09 24.32
CA SER A 307 -5.12 -8.61 23.79
C SER A 307 -4.86 -7.48 22.79
N ASN A 308 -5.92 -6.95 22.19
CA ASN A 308 -5.95 -5.68 21.49
C ASN A 308 -6.91 -4.70 22.19
N CYS A 309 -7.01 -3.45 21.71
CA CYS A 309 -7.85 -2.45 22.33
C CYS A 309 -9.35 -2.62 22.01
N GLU A 310 -9.72 -3.40 20.99
CA GLU A 310 -11.13 -3.70 20.70
C GLU A 310 -11.76 -4.56 21.82
N ASP A 311 -10.98 -5.53 22.35
CA ASP A 311 -11.43 -6.42 23.42
C ASP A 311 -11.31 -5.81 24.82
N MET A 312 -10.72 -4.61 24.94
CA MET A 312 -10.46 -3.95 26.21
C MET A 312 -11.06 -2.55 26.27
N GLY A 313 -11.83 -2.26 27.31
CA GLY A 313 -12.30 -0.90 27.56
C GLY A 313 -11.14 0.08 27.82
N PRO A 314 -11.18 1.31 27.29
CA PRO A 314 -10.07 2.26 27.32
C PRO A 314 -9.74 2.79 28.73
N SER A 315 -10.59 2.62 29.73
CA SER A 315 -10.42 3.18 31.08
C SER A 315 -9.12 2.77 31.80
N ARG A 316 -8.47 1.70 31.33
CA ARG A 316 -7.23 1.19 31.92
C ARG A 316 -5.96 1.66 31.19
N PHE A 317 -6.10 2.35 30.06
CA PHE A 317 -4.95 2.77 29.29
C PHE A 317 -4.37 4.06 29.87
N PRO A 318 -3.05 4.12 30.09
CA PRO A 318 -2.39 5.36 30.50
C PRO A 318 -2.57 6.44 29.42
N ALA A 319 -2.79 7.70 29.84
CA ALA A 319 -2.90 8.81 28.89
C ALA A 319 -1.63 8.94 28.03
N SER A 320 -0.45 8.71 28.61
CA SER A 320 0.82 8.75 27.87
C SER A 320 0.87 7.75 26.72
N GLU A 321 0.39 6.52 26.91
CA GLU A 321 0.37 5.51 25.86
C GLU A 321 -0.63 5.86 24.72
N VAL A 322 -1.82 6.36 25.08
CA VAL A 322 -2.80 6.83 24.11
C VAL A 322 -2.26 8.05 23.32
N HIS A 323 -1.59 8.98 24.00
CA HIS A 323 -1.01 10.16 23.35
C HIS A 323 0.10 9.83 22.35
N LYS A 324 0.92 8.81 22.63
CA LYS A 324 1.95 8.33 21.68
C LYS A 324 1.32 7.89 20.35
N ILE A 325 0.24 7.09 20.43
CA ILE A 325 -0.49 6.62 19.24
C ILE A 325 -1.20 7.79 18.56
N ALA A 326 -1.84 8.68 19.34
CA ALA A 326 -2.51 9.86 18.80
C ALA A 326 -1.55 10.77 18.01
N VAL A 327 -0.35 11.00 18.51
CA VAL A 327 0.69 11.79 17.83
C VAL A 327 1.09 11.12 16.52
N LEU A 328 1.32 9.81 16.52
CA LEU A 328 1.67 9.05 15.31
C LEU A 328 0.54 9.12 14.26
N ASP A 329 -0.69 8.80 14.67
CA ASP A 329 -1.83 8.72 13.76
C ASP A 329 -2.22 10.08 13.17
N MET A 330 -2.24 11.14 13.98
CA MET A 330 -2.48 12.50 13.48
C MET A 330 -1.39 12.91 12.49
N ARG A 331 -0.12 12.69 12.81
CA ARG A 331 1.00 13.04 11.93
C ARG A 331 0.96 12.29 10.60
N LEU A 332 0.65 11.00 10.61
CA LEU A 332 0.58 10.18 9.42
C LEU A 332 -0.80 10.20 8.73
N ALA A 333 -1.75 10.98 9.26
CA ALA A 333 -3.13 11.03 8.76
C ALA A 333 -3.72 9.62 8.54
N ASN A 334 -3.65 8.77 9.57
CA ASN A 334 -4.07 7.37 9.48
C ASN A 334 -5.58 7.29 9.19
N THR A 335 -5.97 6.52 8.19
CA THR A 335 -7.37 6.38 7.76
C THR A 335 -8.04 5.11 8.28
N ASP A 336 -7.35 4.32 9.12
CA ASP A 336 -7.90 3.03 9.63
C ASP A 336 -7.46 2.70 11.06
N ARG A 337 -7.28 3.70 11.93
CA ARG A 337 -6.95 3.43 13.33
C ARG A 337 -8.18 3.00 14.11
N ASN A 338 -8.44 1.70 14.14
CA ASN A 338 -9.44 1.04 14.98
C ASN A 338 -8.77 0.32 16.17
N GLY A 339 -9.57 -0.19 17.12
CA GLY A 339 -9.10 -0.83 18.33
C GLY A 339 -8.33 -2.13 18.09
N ALA A 340 -8.67 -2.89 17.04
CA ALA A 340 -7.96 -4.12 16.67
C ALA A 340 -6.53 -3.84 16.21
N ASN A 341 -6.27 -2.63 15.68
CA ASN A 341 -4.96 -2.19 15.19
C ASN A 341 -4.07 -1.58 16.31
N ILE A 342 -4.44 -1.79 17.58
CA ILE A 342 -3.65 -1.41 18.75
C ILE A 342 -3.53 -2.61 19.68
N LEU A 343 -2.35 -3.20 19.72
CA LEU A 343 -2.06 -4.32 20.62
C LEU A 343 -1.83 -3.85 22.04
N VAL A 344 -2.22 -4.67 23.02
CA VAL A 344 -2.00 -4.42 24.43
C VAL A 344 -0.99 -5.41 24.97
N GLN A 345 0.16 -4.92 25.43
CA GLN A 345 1.23 -5.71 26.03
C GLN A 345 1.30 -5.43 27.53
N ARG A 346 1.46 -6.48 28.34
CA ARG A 346 1.73 -6.32 29.75
C ARG A 346 3.21 -5.95 29.94
N VAL A 347 3.44 -4.96 30.76
CA VAL A 347 4.78 -4.51 31.12
C VAL A 347 4.87 -4.38 32.65
N ASP A 348 6.07 -4.61 33.18
CA ASP A 348 6.35 -4.34 34.58
C ASP A 348 6.39 -2.82 34.81
N GLY A 349 5.80 -2.37 35.89
CA GLY A 349 5.81 -0.97 36.26
C GLY A 349 4.44 -0.41 36.66
N PRO A 350 4.35 0.88 37.00
CA PRO A 350 3.13 1.49 37.54
C PRO A 350 1.98 1.55 36.52
N CYS A 351 2.27 1.57 35.24
CA CYS A 351 1.26 1.62 34.18
C CYS A 351 0.68 0.25 33.81
N GLY A 352 1.44 -0.85 34.02
CA GLY A 352 0.99 -2.22 33.83
C GLY A 352 0.71 -2.65 32.37
N VAL A 353 0.56 -1.70 31.44
CA VAL A 353 0.29 -1.95 30.01
C VAL A 353 1.05 -0.97 29.12
N LYS A 354 1.43 -1.46 27.95
CA LYS A 354 1.98 -0.70 26.82
C LYS A 354 1.08 -0.91 25.62
N LEU A 355 0.80 0.16 24.88
CA LEU A 355 0.02 0.10 23.66
C LEU A 355 0.97 0.11 22.46
N ILE A 356 0.73 -0.78 21.50
CA ILE A 356 1.59 -0.97 20.33
C ILE A 356 0.74 -0.86 19.08
N PRO A 357 0.91 0.21 18.28
CA PRO A 357 0.17 0.38 17.04
C PRO A 357 0.71 -0.53 15.95
N ILE A 358 -0.19 -1.18 15.23
CA ILE A 358 0.10 -2.03 14.08
C ILE A 358 -0.83 -1.63 12.92
N ASP A 359 -0.63 -2.25 11.76
CA ASP A 359 -1.47 -2.08 10.58
C ASP A 359 -1.55 -0.62 10.09
N HIS A 360 -0.45 -0.14 9.51
CA HIS A 360 -0.30 1.22 9.02
C HIS A 360 -0.47 1.33 7.49
N GLY A 361 -0.97 0.29 6.84
CA GLY A 361 -1.11 0.22 5.39
C GLY A 361 -1.97 1.33 4.77
N TYR A 362 -2.75 2.01 5.58
CA TYR A 362 -3.62 3.12 5.17
C TYR A 362 -3.21 4.48 5.76
N SER A 363 -1.94 4.63 6.15
CA SER A 363 -1.33 5.91 6.57
C SER A 363 -0.81 6.71 5.38
N ILE A 364 -0.59 8.00 5.56
CA ILE A 364 -0.07 8.94 4.54
C ILE A 364 -0.91 8.89 3.23
N PRO A 365 -2.23 9.11 3.31
CA PRO A 365 -3.11 9.17 2.14
C PRO A 365 -2.81 10.41 1.29
N ASP A 366 -3.40 10.52 0.11
CA ASP A 366 -3.31 11.74 -0.73
C ASP A 366 -4.39 12.79 -0.38
N LYS A 367 -5.30 12.48 0.56
CA LYS A 367 -6.37 13.36 1.08
C LYS A 367 -6.79 12.90 2.49
N PHE A 368 -7.47 13.79 3.24
CA PHE A 368 -7.89 13.53 4.61
C PHE A 368 -9.25 12.85 4.74
N GLU A 369 -9.95 12.60 3.64
CA GLU A 369 -11.37 12.20 3.57
C GLU A 369 -11.75 11.05 4.52
N ASP A 370 -10.93 10.02 4.62
CA ASP A 370 -11.20 8.82 5.43
C ASP A 370 -10.45 8.78 6.77
N CYS A 371 -9.83 9.90 7.21
CA CYS A 371 -9.14 9.92 8.50
C CYS A 371 -10.08 9.47 9.62
N THR A 372 -9.65 8.50 10.42
CA THR A 372 -10.43 7.98 11.54
C THR A 372 -9.51 7.48 12.66
N PHE A 373 -9.88 7.80 13.89
CA PHE A 373 -9.07 7.51 15.07
C PHE A 373 -9.96 7.00 16.21
N GLU A 374 -9.87 5.71 16.54
CA GLU A 374 -10.59 5.07 17.64
C GLU A 374 -10.33 5.78 18.98
N TRP A 375 -9.07 6.14 19.26
CA TRP A 375 -8.66 6.82 20.49
C TRP A 375 -9.30 8.20 20.68
N LEU A 376 -9.87 8.80 19.64
CA LEU A 376 -10.57 10.08 19.70
C LEU A 376 -11.73 10.01 20.69
N TYR A 377 -12.40 8.88 20.78
CA TYR A 377 -13.54 8.64 21.67
C TYR A 377 -13.14 8.22 23.08
N TRP A 378 -11.85 8.03 23.34
CA TRP A 378 -11.35 7.61 24.64
C TRP A 378 -11.14 8.82 25.57
N PRO A 379 -11.38 8.68 26.90
CA PRO A 379 -11.24 9.81 27.82
C PRO A 379 -9.84 10.41 27.87
N GLN A 380 -8.81 9.62 27.56
CA GLN A 380 -7.42 10.02 27.55
C GLN A 380 -7.12 11.08 26.45
N SER A 381 -7.86 11.07 25.35
CA SER A 381 -7.67 12.06 24.29
C SER A 381 -7.99 13.49 24.73
N LYS A 382 -8.82 13.64 25.77
CA LYS A 382 -9.22 14.93 26.35
C LYS A 382 -8.27 15.44 27.42
N VAL A 383 -7.22 14.66 27.76
CA VAL A 383 -6.17 15.08 28.69
C VAL A 383 -5.13 15.89 27.90
N PRO A 384 -4.67 17.04 28.42
CA PRO A 384 -3.58 17.79 27.78
C PRO A 384 -2.31 16.95 27.62
N PHE A 385 -1.53 17.23 26.57
CA PHE A 385 -0.24 16.61 26.38
C PHE A 385 0.72 16.89 27.57
N ALA A 386 1.46 15.88 27.98
CA ALA A 386 2.55 16.06 28.93
C ALA A 386 3.71 16.87 28.30
N GLU A 387 4.55 17.50 29.12
CA GLU A 387 5.67 18.32 28.67
C GLU A 387 6.63 17.53 27.76
N GLU A 388 6.94 16.29 28.11
CA GLU A 388 7.76 15.40 27.30
C GLU A 388 7.17 15.15 25.90
N THR A 389 5.85 14.97 25.81
CA THR A 389 5.13 14.83 24.54
C THR A 389 5.17 16.11 23.72
N LEU A 390 5.00 17.27 24.36
CA LEU A 390 5.10 18.58 23.71
C LEU A 390 6.51 18.82 23.16
N GLU A 391 7.55 18.46 23.92
CA GLU A 391 8.93 18.53 23.47
C GLU A 391 9.16 17.64 22.25
N TYR A 392 8.68 16.40 22.27
CA TYR A 392 8.74 15.48 21.13
C TYR A 392 8.05 16.07 19.90
N ILE A 393 6.79 16.53 20.03
CA ILE A 393 6.01 17.14 18.93
C ILE A 393 6.75 18.34 18.33
N SER A 394 7.39 19.17 19.17
CA SER A 394 8.13 20.37 18.71
C SER A 394 9.27 20.05 17.75
N LYS A 395 9.90 18.87 17.88
CA LYS A 395 11.04 18.39 17.09
C LYS A 395 10.64 17.78 15.74
N LEU A 396 9.37 17.45 15.55
CA LEU A 396 8.87 16.83 14.31
C LEU A 396 9.03 17.76 13.10
N ASP A 397 9.40 17.20 11.96
CA ASP A 397 9.69 17.94 10.73
C ASP A 397 9.28 17.11 9.50
N ALA A 398 8.16 17.47 8.89
CA ALA A 398 7.61 16.77 7.73
C ALA A 398 8.58 16.73 6.53
N ASN A 399 9.40 17.79 6.33
CA ASN A 399 10.32 17.82 5.20
C ASN A 399 11.50 16.87 5.39
N LYS A 400 11.97 16.71 6.64
CA LYS A 400 12.94 15.66 6.96
C LYS A 400 12.37 14.27 6.78
N ASP A 401 11.10 14.07 7.17
CA ASP A 401 10.39 12.80 6.99
C ASP A 401 10.28 12.43 5.52
N ILE A 402 9.85 13.37 4.67
CA ILE A 402 9.79 13.19 3.22
C ILE A 402 11.16 12.82 2.65
N GLN A 403 12.23 13.46 3.14
CA GLN A 403 13.58 13.15 2.70
C GLN A 403 14.02 11.75 3.12
N ILE A 404 13.70 11.31 4.35
CA ILE A 404 13.96 9.94 4.83
C ILE A 404 13.28 8.91 3.93
N LEU A 405 12.00 9.09 3.61
CA LEU A 405 11.27 8.18 2.73
C LEU A 405 11.87 8.14 1.32
N LYS A 406 12.22 9.31 0.76
CA LYS A 406 12.86 9.41 -0.55
C LYS A 406 14.22 8.71 -0.58
N GLU A 407 15.06 8.91 0.43
CA GLU A 407 16.36 8.25 0.57
C GLU A 407 16.22 6.75 0.77
N SER A 408 15.13 6.32 1.39
CA SER A 408 14.78 4.91 1.55
C SER A 408 14.27 4.26 0.26
N GLY A 409 13.99 5.05 -0.78
CA GLY A 409 13.55 4.57 -2.10
C GLY A 409 12.04 4.71 -2.36
N TRP A 410 11.28 5.38 -1.47
CA TRP A 410 9.87 5.69 -1.71
C TRP A 410 9.66 7.19 -1.88
N SER A 411 9.47 7.62 -3.12
CA SER A 411 9.12 9.01 -3.44
C SER A 411 7.60 9.18 -3.34
N LEU A 412 7.14 9.92 -2.34
CA LEU A 412 5.73 10.25 -2.17
C LEU A 412 5.21 11.07 -3.35
N ASN A 413 3.96 10.84 -3.72
CA ASN A 413 3.29 11.73 -4.67
C ASN A 413 3.07 13.13 -4.02
N PRO A 414 2.93 14.21 -4.82
CA PRO A 414 2.80 15.56 -4.30
C PRO A 414 1.61 15.77 -3.34
N ALA A 415 0.51 15.02 -3.51
CA ALA A 415 -0.64 15.14 -2.63
C ALA A 415 -0.36 14.49 -1.26
N CYS A 416 0.28 13.31 -1.20
CA CYS A 416 0.73 12.72 0.06
C CYS A 416 1.74 13.62 0.81
N ILE A 417 2.63 14.30 0.06
CA ILE A 417 3.55 15.28 0.64
C ILE A 417 2.77 16.39 1.35
N LYS A 418 1.77 16.98 0.70
CA LYS A 418 0.92 18.03 1.29
C LYS A 418 0.19 17.54 2.53
N VAL A 419 -0.37 16.33 2.48
CA VAL A 419 -1.07 15.75 3.63
C VAL A 419 -0.10 15.60 4.82
N LEU A 420 1.10 15.05 4.61
CA LEU A 420 2.08 14.89 5.68
C LEU A 420 2.55 16.24 6.25
N GLN A 421 2.75 17.26 5.41
CA GLN A 421 3.10 18.61 5.81
C GLN A 421 1.97 19.27 6.61
N ALA A 422 0.74 19.25 6.10
CA ALA A 422 -0.42 19.84 6.76
C ALA A 422 -0.74 19.17 8.10
N ALA A 423 -0.74 17.84 8.14
CA ALA A 423 -1.00 17.06 9.35
C ALA A 423 0.07 17.33 10.45
N THR A 424 1.35 17.31 10.07
CA THR A 424 2.44 17.62 11.01
C THR A 424 2.37 19.06 11.52
N MET A 425 2.04 20.03 10.65
CA MET A 425 1.91 21.44 11.04
C MET A 425 0.70 21.65 11.97
N LEU A 426 -0.46 21.06 11.67
CA LEU A 426 -1.64 21.11 12.52
C LEU A 426 -1.31 20.55 13.91
N LEU A 427 -0.68 19.39 14.00
CA LEU A 427 -0.28 18.77 15.26
C LEU A 427 0.64 19.71 16.07
N LYS A 428 1.69 20.25 15.44
CA LYS A 428 2.66 21.13 16.13
C LYS A 428 2.01 22.43 16.64
N LYS A 429 1.26 23.12 15.79
CA LYS A 429 0.64 24.38 16.14
C LYS A 429 -0.53 24.19 17.11
N GLY A 430 -1.32 23.13 16.95
CA GLY A 430 -2.38 22.78 17.90
C GLY A 430 -1.82 22.47 19.29
N ALA A 431 -0.75 21.69 19.38
CA ALA A 431 -0.07 21.40 20.64
C ALA A 431 0.53 22.68 21.28
N LEU A 432 1.16 23.56 20.48
CA LEU A 432 1.67 24.86 20.93
C LEU A 432 0.56 25.77 21.44
N ALA A 433 -0.63 25.74 20.83
CA ALA A 433 -1.81 26.47 21.27
C ALA A 433 -2.51 25.81 22.49
N GLY A 434 -1.92 24.77 23.08
CA GLY A 434 -2.43 24.09 24.27
C GLY A 434 -3.65 23.17 24.01
N LYS A 435 -3.89 22.80 22.76
CA LYS A 435 -5.00 21.89 22.41
C LYS A 435 -4.67 20.46 22.79
N THR A 436 -5.72 19.73 23.18
CA THR A 436 -5.66 18.30 23.51
C THR A 436 -5.62 17.44 22.24
N PRO A 437 -5.21 16.16 22.33
CA PRO A 437 -5.34 15.20 21.22
C PRO A 437 -6.73 15.16 20.60
N PHE A 438 -7.78 15.24 21.46
CA PHE A 438 -9.17 15.27 21.02
C PHE A 438 -9.47 16.48 20.14
N GLU A 439 -9.08 17.68 20.58
CA GLU A 439 -9.35 18.90 19.83
C GLU A 439 -8.61 18.95 18.49
N ILE A 440 -7.36 18.47 18.44
CA ILE A 440 -6.58 18.42 17.19
C ILE A 440 -7.13 17.32 16.27
N GLY A 441 -7.33 16.11 16.79
CA GLY A 441 -7.84 14.98 16.02
C GLY A 441 -9.23 15.23 15.44
N SER A 442 -10.11 15.92 16.19
CA SER A 442 -11.44 16.31 15.69
C SER A 442 -11.39 17.27 14.49
N MET A 443 -10.31 18.03 14.31
CA MET A 443 -10.14 18.85 13.11
C MET A 443 -9.81 18.01 11.86
N MET A 444 -9.34 16.77 12.04
CA MET A 444 -8.90 15.89 10.95
C MET A 444 -9.98 14.90 10.49
N VAL A 445 -10.95 14.62 11.37
CA VAL A 445 -12.00 13.62 11.13
C VAL A 445 -13.27 14.33 10.67
N ARG A 446 -13.99 13.74 9.72
CA ARG A 446 -15.32 14.21 9.32
C ARG A 446 -16.37 13.80 10.36
N ASP A 447 -17.18 14.73 10.82
CA ASP A 447 -18.35 14.44 11.66
C ASP A 447 -19.51 13.85 10.82
N ASP A 448 -19.60 14.27 9.56
CA ASP A 448 -20.52 13.79 8.55
C ASP A 448 -19.73 13.42 7.29
N LEU A 449 -19.98 12.24 6.74
CA LEU A 449 -19.25 11.74 5.58
C LEU A 449 -19.36 12.65 4.34
N ASP A 450 -20.45 13.38 4.23
CA ASP A 450 -20.72 14.28 3.10
C ASP A 450 -20.14 15.68 3.31
N VAL A 451 -19.62 15.99 4.51
CA VAL A 451 -19.10 17.32 4.85
C VAL A 451 -17.58 17.23 5.08
N PRO A 452 -16.77 18.02 4.35
CA PRO A 452 -15.33 18.06 4.57
C PRO A 452 -14.97 18.39 6.02
N SER A 453 -13.93 17.74 6.54
CA SER A 453 -13.36 18.07 7.85
C SER A 453 -12.74 19.47 7.84
N LEU A 454 -12.44 19.98 9.03
CA LEU A 454 -11.84 21.32 9.14
C LEU A 454 -10.49 21.37 8.43
N ILE A 455 -9.63 20.35 8.56
CA ILE A 455 -8.32 20.33 7.88
C ILE A 455 -8.48 20.30 6.36
N GLU A 456 -9.48 19.60 5.81
CA GLU A 456 -9.76 19.61 4.37
C GLU A 456 -10.08 21.01 3.88
N SER A 457 -10.94 21.73 4.62
CA SER A 457 -11.30 23.12 4.29
C SER A 457 -10.10 24.07 4.37
N LEU A 458 -9.22 23.91 5.39
CA LEU A 458 -8.01 24.72 5.54
C LEU A 458 -6.99 24.43 4.42
N VAL A 459 -6.87 23.18 3.99
CA VAL A 459 -6.00 22.79 2.86
C VAL A 459 -6.49 23.42 1.56
N GLU A 460 -7.79 23.34 1.29
CA GLU A 460 -8.42 23.97 0.13
C GLU A 460 -8.19 25.49 0.11
N GLU A 461 -8.41 26.16 1.26
CA GLU A 461 -8.18 27.59 1.40
C GLU A 461 -6.71 27.96 1.14
N ALA A 462 -5.76 27.20 1.70
CA ALA A 462 -4.35 27.41 1.50
C ALA A 462 -3.92 27.21 0.02
N GLU A 463 -4.48 26.21 -0.67
CA GLU A 463 -4.24 25.99 -2.10
C GLU A 463 -4.78 27.14 -2.95
N LEU A 464 -5.98 27.60 -2.68
CA LEU A 464 -6.56 28.75 -3.37
C LEU A 464 -5.73 30.03 -3.12
N HIS A 465 -5.21 30.21 -1.91
CA HIS A 465 -4.34 31.33 -1.57
C HIS A 465 -3.01 31.26 -2.34
N ALA A 466 -2.35 30.11 -2.34
CA ALA A 466 -1.10 29.87 -3.06
C ALA A 466 -1.24 30.15 -4.57
N GLN A 467 -2.37 29.72 -5.17
CA GLN A 467 -2.67 29.98 -6.58
C GLN A 467 -2.86 31.47 -6.89
N ARG A 468 -3.51 32.24 -5.98
CA ARG A 468 -3.77 33.68 -6.16
C ARG A 468 -2.49 34.53 -6.04
N VAL A 469 -1.62 34.18 -5.10
CA VAL A 469 -0.43 34.98 -4.79
C VAL A 469 0.75 34.60 -5.70
N GLY A 470 0.77 33.37 -6.24
CA GLY A 470 1.71 32.92 -7.30
C GLY A 470 3.19 32.74 -6.88
N ASN A 471 3.60 33.26 -5.73
CA ASN A 471 4.99 33.23 -5.25
C ASN A 471 5.17 32.64 -3.84
N GLN A 472 4.10 32.11 -3.23
CA GLN A 472 4.17 31.49 -1.92
C GLN A 472 4.00 29.97 -2.04
N SER A 473 4.75 29.22 -1.19
CA SER A 473 4.58 27.78 -1.10
C SER A 473 3.25 27.43 -0.42
N PHE A 474 2.74 26.22 -0.67
CA PHE A 474 1.58 25.68 0.02
C PHE A 474 1.76 25.75 1.53
N GLU A 475 2.93 25.35 2.04
CA GLU A 475 3.23 25.35 3.48
C GLU A 475 3.08 26.74 4.10
N ALA A 476 3.62 27.78 3.46
CA ALA A 476 3.50 29.14 3.98
C ALA A 476 2.06 29.66 3.98
N CYS A 477 1.26 29.29 2.97
CA CYS A 477 -0.16 29.64 2.93
C CYS A 477 -0.94 28.86 3.98
N PHE A 478 -0.70 27.57 4.13
CA PHE A 478 -1.36 26.73 5.13
C PHE A 478 -1.00 27.17 6.55
N GLU A 479 0.25 27.54 6.79
CA GLU A 479 0.70 28.12 8.07
C GLU A 479 -0.09 29.38 8.42
N ALA A 480 -0.23 30.31 7.47
CA ALA A 480 -0.95 31.56 7.69
C ALA A 480 -2.44 31.34 7.98
N VAL A 481 -3.10 30.44 7.26
CA VAL A 481 -4.52 30.09 7.50
C VAL A 481 -4.67 29.42 8.87
N LEU A 482 -3.78 28.51 9.23
CA LEU A 482 -3.80 27.81 10.50
C LEU A 482 -3.55 28.74 11.70
N ASP A 483 -2.65 29.74 11.55
CA ASP A 483 -2.40 30.73 12.60
C ASP A 483 -3.61 31.62 12.86
N GLN A 484 -4.36 31.99 11.84
CA GLN A 484 -5.61 32.74 12.00
C GLN A 484 -6.69 31.96 12.77
N LEU A 485 -6.66 30.61 12.68
CA LEU A 485 -7.60 29.76 13.40
C LEU A 485 -7.19 29.54 14.86
N LEU A 486 -5.89 29.40 15.14
CA LEU A 486 -5.38 28.91 16.42
C LEU A 486 -4.98 30.04 17.38
N PHE A 487 -4.60 31.22 16.85
CA PHE A 487 -4.07 32.37 17.60
C PHE A 487 -4.80 33.66 17.24
#